data_ed097111fd5448568e1750c83771fe2c
#
_entry.id   ed097111fd5448568e1750c83771fe2c
#
_cell.length_a   1.000
_cell.length_b   1.000
_cell.length_c   1.000
_cell.angle_alpha   90.00
_cell.angle_beta   90.00
_cell.angle_gamma   90.00
#
_symmetry.space_group_name_H-M   'P 1'
#
loop_
_entity.id
_entity.type
_entity.pdbx_description
1 polymer ?
#
loop_
_entity_poly.entity_id
_entity_poly.type
_entity_poly.pdbx_seq_one_letter_code
_entity_poly.pdbx_strand_id
1 'polypeptide(L)' 'MKKYTIKSTSEEGIYYLVNGWNKCKTFWFDEKSVLQDIEFAKKFFFNKPSQAKANLTKLLKIIPDYKNDKFEIVEFK' A
#
# COMPACT_ATOMS: atom_id res chain seq x y z
N MET A 1 12.33 10.03 8.87
CA MET A 1 11.00 9.65 9.38
C MET A 1 10.53 8.38 8.68
N LYS A 2 10.05 7.42 9.46
CA LYS A 2 9.61 6.13 8.91
C LYS A 2 8.19 6.22 8.38
N LYS A 3 7.95 5.56 7.26
CA LYS A 3 6.63 5.46 6.65
C LYS A 3 6.29 3.99 6.41
N TYR A 4 5.01 3.70 6.36
CA TYR A 4 4.52 2.33 6.24
C TYR A 4 3.45 2.26 5.16
N THR A 5 3.42 1.16 4.44
CA THR A 5 2.35 0.91 3.48
C THR A 5 2.11 -0.58 3.32
N ILE A 6 1.12 -0.91 2.52
CA ILE A 6 0.76 -2.29 2.24
C ILE A 6 1.39 -2.70 0.92
N LYS A 7 2.13 -3.80 0.95
CA LYS A 7 2.71 -4.41 -0.23
C LYS A 7 1.86 -5.59 -0.65
N SER A 8 1.42 -5.59 -1.89
CA SER A 8 0.67 -6.68 -2.48
C SER A 8 1.56 -7.45 -3.44
N THR A 9 1.63 -8.76 -3.25
CA THR A 9 2.37 -9.64 -4.15
C THR A 9 1.38 -10.57 -4.83
N SER A 10 1.36 -10.54 -6.16
CA SER A 10 0.49 -11.37 -6.97
C SER A 10 1.26 -11.91 -8.17
N GLU A 11 0.57 -12.72 -8.99
CA GLU A 11 1.16 -13.22 -10.22
C GLU A 11 1.53 -12.11 -11.19
N GLU A 12 0.85 -10.99 -11.12
CA GLU A 12 1.10 -9.85 -11.98
C GLU A 12 2.29 -9.00 -11.53
N GLY A 13 2.74 -9.16 -10.29
CA GLY A 13 3.87 -8.43 -9.77
C GLY A 13 3.68 -7.92 -8.37
N ILE A 14 4.49 -6.94 -8.01
CA ILE A 14 4.49 -6.33 -6.69
C ILE A 14 3.95 -4.92 -6.79
N TYR A 15 3.00 -4.59 -5.92
CA TYR A 15 2.34 -3.29 -5.89
C TYR A 15 2.34 -2.74 -4.47
N TYR A 16 2.39 -1.42 -4.35
CA TYR A 16 2.31 -0.73 -3.08
C TYR A 16 1.07 0.17 -3.05
N LEU A 17 0.44 0.22 -1.89
CA LEU A 17 -0.74 1.05 -1.69
C LEU A 17 -0.35 2.51 -1.55
N VAL A 18 -1.01 3.35 -2.31
CA VAL A 18 -0.88 4.80 -2.18
C VAL A 18 -2.24 5.34 -1.76
N ASN A 19 -2.34 5.73 -0.50
CA ASN A 19 -3.60 6.10 0.12
C ASN A 19 -3.87 7.59 0.00
N GLY A 20 -5.07 7.94 -0.44
CA GLY A 20 -5.50 9.32 -0.47
C GLY A 20 -4.95 10.16 -1.63
N TRP A 21 -4.39 9.50 -2.62
CA TRP A 21 -3.85 10.19 -3.80
C TRP A 21 -4.90 11.10 -4.44
N ASN A 22 -6.13 10.65 -4.51
CA ASN A 22 -7.21 11.40 -5.14
C ASN A 22 -8.42 11.40 -4.21
N LYS A 23 -8.27 12.08 -3.07
CA LYS A 23 -9.25 12.34 -2.00
C LYS A 23 -9.97 11.09 -1.54
N CYS A 24 -10.36 10.20 -1.87
CA CYS A 24 -11.07 9.06 -1.26
C CYS A 24 -10.76 7.74 -1.92
N LYS A 25 -9.80 7.74 -2.83
CA LYS A 25 -9.50 6.54 -3.57
C LYS A 25 -8.17 5.95 -3.16
N THR A 26 -8.13 4.64 -3.15
CA THR A 26 -6.95 3.85 -2.90
C THR A 26 -6.38 3.43 -4.25
N PHE A 27 -5.11 3.66 -4.46
CA PHE A 27 -4.43 3.27 -5.69
C PHE A 27 -3.30 2.31 -5.37
N TRP A 28 -3.08 1.38 -6.30
CA TRP A 28 -1.96 0.46 -6.26
C TRP A 28 -0.97 0.86 -7.35
N PHE A 29 0.25 1.20 -6.96
CA PHE A 29 1.30 1.50 -7.90
C PHE A 29 2.32 0.36 -7.92
N ASP A 30 2.84 0.03 -9.10
CA ASP A 30 3.83 -1.02 -9.21
C ASP A 30 5.14 -0.63 -8.50
N GLU A 31 5.89 -1.64 -8.08
CA GLU A 31 7.12 -1.43 -7.31
C GLU A 31 8.11 -0.51 -8.01
N LYS A 32 8.28 -0.70 -9.31
CA LYS A 32 9.23 0.11 -10.07
C LYS A 32 8.88 1.60 -10.03
N SER A 33 7.61 1.92 -10.22
CA SER A 33 7.15 3.31 -10.17
C SER A 33 7.33 3.92 -8.80
N VAL A 34 7.03 3.16 -7.75
CA VAL A 34 7.18 3.64 -6.38
C VAL A 34 8.65 3.91 -6.07
N LEU A 35 9.55 3.01 -6.43
CA LEU A 35 10.97 3.16 -6.13
C LEU A 35 11.63 4.25 -6.96
N GLN A 36 11.14 4.52 -8.16
CA GLN A 36 11.67 5.61 -8.98
C GLN A 36 11.41 6.98 -8.38
N ASP A 37 10.30 7.12 -7.65
CA ASP A 37 9.93 8.40 -7.04
C ASP A 37 9.45 8.16 -5.62
N ILE A 38 10.31 7.52 -4.83
CA ILE A 38 9.97 7.10 -3.48
C ILE A 38 9.63 8.28 -2.56
N GLU A 39 10.30 9.40 -2.73
CA GLU A 39 10.03 10.57 -1.90
C GLU A 39 8.62 11.12 -2.12
N PHE A 40 8.14 11.06 -3.35
CA PHE A 40 6.77 11.44 -3.65
C PHE A 40 5.78 10.42 -3.10
N ALA A 41 6.05 9.13 -3.30
CA ALA A 41 5.18 8.07 -2.84
C ALA A 41 5.03 8.06 -1.32
N LYS A 42 6.10 8.34 -0.59
CA LYS A 42 6.08 8.39 0.87
C LYS A 42 5.07 9.37 1.44
N LYS A 43 4.74 10.42 0.72
CA LYS A 43 3.75 11.40 1.16
C LYS A 43 2.37 10.79 1.37
N PHE A 44 2.10 9.69 0.70
CA PHE A 44 0.81 9.01 0.75
C PHE A 44 0.85 7.72 1.57
N PHE A 45 1.97 7.42 2.19
CA PHE A 45 2.11 6.26 3.07
C PHE A 45 1.64 6.61 4.48
N PHE A 46 1.40 5.57 5.27
CA PHE A 46 0.95 5.75 6.64
C PHE A 46 2.13 6.09 7.56
N ASN A 47 1.85 6.83 8.62
CA ASN A 47 2.86 7.20 9.61
C ASN A 47 3.13 6.10 10.63
N LYS A 48 2.18 5.17 10.80
CA LYS A 48 2.27 4.10 11.78
C LYS A 48 1.86 2.77 11.14
N PRO A 49 2.52 1.66 11.53
CA PRO A 49 2.14 0.35 11.00
C PRO A 49 0.71 -0.06 11.37
N SER A 50 0.22 0.38 12.53
CA SER A 50 -1.16 0.10 12.94
C SER A 50 -2.19 0.71 11.99
N GLN A 51 -1.90 1.88 11.44
CA GLN A 51 -2.77 2.53 10.46
C GLN A 51 -2.84 1.73 9.17
N ALA A 52 -1.69 1.25 8.71
CA ALA A 52 -1.64 0.42 7.50
C ALA A 52 -2.40 -0.89 7.72
N LYS A 53 -2.23 -1.50 8.88
CA LYS A 53 -2.91 -2.75 9.22
C LYS A 53 -4.43 -2.58 9.27
N ALA A 54 -4.90 -1.51 9.87
CA ALA A 54 -6.33 -1.21 9.94
C ALA A 54 -6.91 -1.02 8.53
N ASN A 55 -6.18 -0.34 7.66
CA ASN A 55 -6.60 -0.13 6.29
C ASN A 55 -6.66 -1.44 5.52
N LEU A 56 -5.68 -2.31 5.71
CA LEU A 56 -5.66 -3.63 5.08
C LEU A 56 -6.86 -4.47 5.51
N THR A 57 -7.21 -4.45 6.79
CA THR A 57 -8.37 -5.17 7.30
C THR A 57 -9.65 -4.69 6.62
N LYS A 58 -9.80 -3.39 6.44
CA LYS A 58 -10.95 -2.81 5.74
C LYS A 58 -11.01 -3.27 4.29
N LEU A 59 -9.87 -3.23 3.59
CA LEU A 59 -9.80 -3.62 2.18
C LEU A 59 -10.21 -5.08 1.98
N LEU A 60 -9.75 -5.96 2.85
CA LEU A 60 -10.06 -7.37 2.75
C LEU A 60 -11.54 -7.67 2.98
N LYS A 61 -12.23 -6.82 3.73
CA LYS A 61 -13.68 -6.95 3.93
C LYS A 61 -14.48 -6.48 2.73
N ILE A 62 -14.01 -5.41 2.09
CA ILE A 62 -14.73 -4.77 0.99
C ILE A 62 -14.50 -5.50 -0.34
N ILE A 63 -13.29 -5.99 -0.56
CA ILE A 63 -12.90 -6.60 -1.83
C ILE A 63 -12.40 -8.02 -1.60
N PRO A 64 -13.30 -9.02 -1.57
CA PRO A 64 -12.93 -10.41 -1.31
C PRO A 64 -11.92 -10.99 -2.30
N ASP A 65 -11.87 -10.45 -3.51
CA ASP A 65 -10.97 -10.94 -4.57
C ASP A 65 -9.49 -10.79 -4.19
N TYR A 66 -9.18 -9.91 -3.24
CA TYR A 66 -7.82 -9.74 -2.77
C TYR A 66 -7.33 -10.89 -1.89
N LYS A 67 -8.19 -11.83 -1.52
CA LYS A 67 -7.82 -12.92 -0.63
C LYS A 67 -6.74 -13.83 -1.19
N ASN A 68 -6.59 -13.87 -2.51
CA ASN A 68 -5.60 -14.71 -3.16
C ASN A 68 -4.23 -14.05 -3.28
N ASP A 69 -4.14 -12.76 -3.01
CA ASP A 69 -2.89 -12.03 -3.05
C ASP A 69 -2.24 -12.06 -1.67
N LYS A 70 -0.92 -11.98 -1.67
CA LYS A 70 -0.19 -11.83 -0.41
C LYS A 70 -0.07 -10.37 -0.05
N PHE A 71 -0.42 -10.03 1.17
CA PHE A 71 -0.31 -8.67 1.68
C PHE A 71 0.61 -8.63 2.89
N GLU A 72 1.44 -7.62 2.94
CA GLU A 72 2.29 -7.40 4.11
C GLU A 72 2.48 -5.91 4.35
N ILE A 73 2.75 -5.56 5.60
CA ILE A 73 3.04 -4.18 5.96
C ILE A 73 4.56 -4.00 5.84
N VAL A 74 4.98 -3.01 5.05
CA VAL A 74 6.39 -2.75 4.82
C VAL A 74 6.75 -1.35 5.31
N GLU A 75 8.00 -1.19 5.73
CA GLU A 75 8.54 0.06 6.25
C GLU A 75 9.46 0.70 5.23
N PHE A 76 9.34 2.01 5.08
CA PHE A 76 10.25 2.84 4.29
C PHE A 76 10.83 3.92 5.18
N LYS A 77 12.13 4.10 5.09
CA LYS A 77 12.82 5.13 5.88
C LYS A 77 12.82 6.49 5.20
#